data_2c3a70195662e20c9f77b5151e782c09
#
_entry.id   2c3a70195662e20c9f77b5151e782c09
#
_cell.length_a   1.000
_cell.length_b   1.000
_cell.length_c   1.000
_cell.angle_alpha   90.00
_cell.angle_beta   90.00
_cell.angle_gamma   90.00
#
_symmetry.space_group_name_H-M   'P 1'
#
loop_
_entity.id
_entity.type
_entity.pdbx_description
1 polymer ?
#
loop_
_entity_poly.entity_id
_entity_poly.type
_entity_poly.pdbx_seq_one_letter_code
_entity_poly.pdbx_strand_id
1 'polypeptide(L)'
;LSVYDGIPHLLTPVVTDPRKAVVALKWAVREMEERYRKMSKMGVRGVEAFNDRVRKAKDKGEVLKRTVQTGFDRETGKPIYEDENLEFEAMSDIVVVVDEVADLMMISGKEIEGAVQRLAQMARAAGIHLIAATQRPSVDVITGTIKANFPTRISFQVTSKIDSRTILGEQGAEQLLGQGDMLYMAAGGRIRRVHGPFLSDHEVEDVVRFLKSQGHPEYLDAVTEEPEEEGEDP
;
A
#
# COMPACT_ATOMS: atom_id res chain seq x y z
N LEU A 1 -15.14 -7.25 4.87
CA LEU A 1 -14.31 -6.28 5.63
C LEU A 1 -15.12 -5.25 6.44
N SER A 2 -16.44 -5.12 6.24
CA SER A 2 -17.28 -4.09 6.91
C SER A 2 -17.22 -4.11 8.44
N VAL A 3 -16.85 -5.25 9.03
CA VAL A 3 -16.65 -5.38 10.49
C VAL A 3 -15.60 -4.41 11.04
N TYR A 4 -14.65 -3.98 10.20
CA TYR A 4 -13.57 -3.06 10.59
C TYR A 4 -13.97 -1.58 10.55
N ASP A 5 -15.16 -1.23 10.05
CA ASP A 5 -15.59 0.16 10.01
C ASP A 5 -15.58 0.78 11.41
N GLY A 6 -15.03 1.99 11.49
CA GLY A 6 -14.95 2.75 12.72
C GLY A 6 -13.69 2.52 13.56
N ILE A 7 -12.76 1.63 13.17
CA ILE A 7 -11.45 1.56 13.85
C ILE A 7 -10.63 2.83 13.54
N PRO A 8 -9.85 3.34 14.50
CA PRO A 8 -9.12 4.61 14.31
C PRO A 8 -8.03 4.57 13.24
N HIS A 9 -7.64 3.39 12.77
CA HIS A 9 -6.59 3.18 11.79
C HIS A 9 -7.02 3.47 10.34
N LEU A 10 -8.33 3.47 10.07
CA LEU A 10 -8.85 3.62 8.71
C LEU A 10 -8.66 5.03 8.16
N LEU A 11 -8.16 5.15 6.94
CA LEU A 11 -8.10 6.39 6.17
C LEU A 11 -9.41 6.69 5.44
N THR A 12 -10.20 5.67 5.19
CA THR A 12 -11.51 5.75 4.53
C THR A 12 -12.43 4.69 5.14
N PRO A 13 -13.76 4.88 5.14
CA PRO A 13 -14.66 3.77 5.41
C PRO A 13 -14.34 2.58 4.52
N VAL A 14 -14.63 1.35 4.97
CA VAL A 14 -14.41 0.17 4.14
C VAL A 14 -15.09 0.35 2.79
N VAL A 15 -14.29 0.26 1.72
CA VAL A 15 -14.76 0.49 0.35
C VAL A 15 -15.47 -0.76 -0.14
N THR A 16 -16.74 -0.64 -0.47
CA THR A 16 -17.58 -1.75 -0.96
C THR A 16 -17.88 -1.66 -2.46
N ASP A 17 -17.70 -0.49 -3.07
CA ASP A 17 -17.84 -0.30 -4.51
C ASP A 17 -16.50 -0.54 -5.21
N PRO A 18 -16.41 -1.54 -6.11
CA PRO A 18 -15.15 -1.85 -6.81
C PRO A 18 -14.58 -0.67 -7.62
N ARG A 19 -15.42 0.22 -8.13
CA ARG A 19 -14.97 1.43 -8.86
C ARG A 19 -14.24 2.39 -7.94
N LYS A 20 -14.74 2.61 -6.73
CA LYS A 20 -14.07 3.41 -5.71
C LYS A 20 -12.79 2.74 -5.21
N ALA A 21 -12.74 1.42 -5.20
CA ALA A 21 -11.53 0.68 -4.86
C ALA A 21 -10.40 0.91 -5.89
N VAL A 22 -10.73 1.00 -7.18
CA VAL A 22 -9.77 1.39 -8.23
C VAL A 22 -9.24 2.81 -7.98
N VAL A 23 -10.10 3.74 -7.66
CA VAL A 23 -9.72 5.13 -7.30
C VAL A 23 -8.80 5.15 -6.08
N ALA A 24 -9.10 4.35 -5.06
CA ALA A 24 -8.28 4.24 -3.85
C ALA A 24 -6.87 3.69 -4.14
N LEU A 25 -6.74 2.70 -5.02
CA LEU A 25 -5.43 2.21 -5.45
C LEU A 25 -4.62 3.26 -6.22
N LYS A 26 -5.27 4.01 -7.09
CA LYS A 26 -4.64 5.15 -7.78
C LYS A 26 -4.20 6.24 -6.79
N TRP A 27 -5.01 6.49 -5.78
CA TRP A 27 -4.62 7.40 -4.70
C TRP A 27 -3.36 6.92 -3.97
N ALA A 28 -3.26 5.62 -3.67
CA ALA A 28 -2.07 5.06 -3.04
C ALA A 28 -0.80 5.28 -3.89
N VAL A 29 -0.90 5.18 -5.21
CA VAL A 29 0.22 5.50 -6.12
C VAL A 29 0.60 6.98 -6.01
N ARG A 30 -0.37 7.88 -6.05
CA ARG A 30 -0.09 9.33 -5.90
C ARG A 30 0.51 9.67 -4.54
N GLU A 31 0.00 9.07 -3.47
CA GLU A 31 0.55 9.24 -2.12
C GLU A 31 1.99 8.76 -2.04
N MET A 32 2.31 7.63 -2.66
CA MET A 32 3.67 7.13 -2.77
C MET A 32 4.57 8.15 -3.48
N GLU A 33 4.15 8.68 -4.61
CA GLU A 33 4.90 9.67 -5.38
C GLU A 33 5.11 10.97 -4.60
N GLU A 34 4.10 11.42 -3.87
CA GLU A 34 4.20 12.59 -3.00
C GLU A 34 5.19 12.37 -1.85
N ARG A 35 5.18 11.20 -1.25
CA ARG A 35 6.16 10.81 -0.22
C ARG A 35 7.59 10.83 -0.77
N TYR A 36 7.79 10.35 -1.99
CA TYR A 36 9.11 10.43 -2.65
C TYR A 36 9.55 11.87 -2.90
N ARG A 37 8.64 12.76 -3.29
CA ARG A 37 8.97 14.19 -3.43
C ARG A 37 9.45 14.78 -2.09
N LYS A 38 8.74 14.51 -1.00
CA LYS A 38 9.13 14.95 0.35
C LYS A 38 10.46 14.36 0.79
N MET A 39 10.68 13.07 0.58
CA MET A 39 11.94 12.40 0.90
C MET A 39 13.11 12.95 0.07
N SER A 40 12.89 13.23 -1.20
CA SER A 40 13.88 13.86 -2.08
C SER A 40 14.28 15.25 -1.58
N LYS A 41 13.34 16.06 -1.15
CA LYS A 41 13.62 17.37 -0.55
C LYS A 41 14.47 17.28 0.71
N MET A 42 14.32 16.22 1.48
CA MET A 42 15.10 15.92 2.69
C MET A 42 16.43 15.21 2.40
N GLY A 43 16.65 14.77 1.16
CA GLY A 43 17.85 14.01 0.77
C GLY A 43 17.92 12.61 1.40
N VAL A 44 16.77 11.99 1.69
CA VAL A 44 16.67 10.64 2.25
C VAL A 44 16.01 9.68 1.27
N ARG A 45 16.27 8.37 1.46
CA ARG A 45 15.80 7.31 0.54
C ARG A 45 14.64 6.48 1.07
N GLY A 46 14.23 6.69 2.30
CA GLY A 46 13.17 5.91 2.91
C GLY A 46 12.46 6.65 4.04
N VAL A 47 11.25 6.20 4.34
CA VAL A 47 10.37 6.79 5.36
C VAL A 47 10.99 6.76 6.75
N GLU A 48 11.71 5.70 7.13
CA GLU A 48 12.36 5.62 8.44
C GLU A 48 13.36 6.76 8.64
N ALA A 49 14.27 6.94 7.69
CA ALA A 49 15.26 8.02 7.74
C ALA A 49 14.60 9.40 7.70
N PHE A 50 13.53 9.55 6.90
CA PHE A 50 12.73 10.76 6.86
C PHE A 50 12.12 11.07 8.24
N ASN A 51 11.44 10.11 8.83
CA ASN A 51 10.79 10.24 10.12
C ASN A 51 11.78 10.54 11.25
N ASP A 52 12.95 9.90 11.24
CA ASP A 52 13.99 10.15 12.23
C ASP A 52 14.50 11.59 12.16
N ARG A 53 14.70 12.13 10.96
CA ARG A 53 15.13 13.51 10.79
C ARG A 53 14.05 14.51 11.23
N VAL A 54 12.79 14.26 10.88
CA VAL A 54 11.67 15.10 11.30
C VAL A 54 11.53 15.12 12.82
N ARG A 55 11.59 13.95 13.47
CA ARG A 55 11.50 13.84 14.93
C ARG A 55 12.66 14.57 15.62
N LYS A 56 13.89 14.32 15.17
CA LYS A 56 15.10 14.96 15.74
C LYS A 56 15.04 16.49 15.60
N ALA A 57 14.57 17.01 14.48
CA ALA A 57 14.41 18.45 14.29
C ALA A 57 13.34 19.01 15.23
N LYS A 58 12.21 18.31 15.38
CA LYS A 58 11.12 18.71 16.28
C LYS A 58 11.57 18.73 17.75
N ASP A 59 12.28 17.69 18.17
CA ASP A 59 12.80 17.57 19.55
C ASP A 59 13.80 18.68 19.90
N LYS A 60 14.58 19.13 18.93
CA LYS A 60 15.56 20.22 19.10
C LYS A 60 14.98 21.61 18.83
N GLY A 61 13.73 21.71 18.35
CA GLY A 61 13.13 22.96 17.91
C GLY A 61 13.82 23.56 16.67
N GLU A 62 14.50 22.73 15.86
CA GLU A 62 15.17 23.15 14.64
C GLU A 62 14.21 23.17 13.46
N VAL A 63 14.35 24.16 12.58
CA VAL A 63 13.64 24.22 11.31
C VAL A 63 14.50 23.52 10.25
N LEU A 64 13.93 22.52 9.60
CA LEU A 64 14.59 21.85 8.46
C LEU A 64 14.62 22.81 7.27
N LYS A 65 15.77 22.90 6.61
CA LYS A 65 15.98 23.78 5.47
C LYS A 65 16.63 23.04 4.32
N ARG A 66 16.30 23.48 3.12
CA ARG A 66 16.93 23.06 1.88
C ARG A 66 17.35 24.30 1.11
N THR A 67 18.59 24.31 0.62
CA THR A 67 19.06 25.36 -0.27
C THR A 67 18.67 25.04 -1.71
N VAL A 68 17.95 25.93 -2.35
CA VAL A 68 17.49 25.81 -3.73
C VAL A 68 18.02 26.96 -4.58
N GLN A 69 18.34 26.67 -5.82
CA GLN A 69 18.70 27.69 -6.78
C GLN A 69 17.42 28.36 -7.31
N THR A 70 17.25 29.65 -7.06
CA THR A 70 16.07 30.44 -7.45
C THR A 70 16.25 31.22 -8.75
N GLY A 71 17.49 31.34 -9.23
CA GLY A 71 17.78 32.07 -10.47
C GLY A 71 19.27 32.32 -10.67
N PHE A 72 19.54 33.27 -11.52
CA PHE A 72 20.89 33.80 -11.76
C PHE A 72 20.92 35.29 -11.55
N ASP A 73 21.98 35.79 -10.94
CA ASP A 73 22.26 37.21 -10.84
C ASP A 73 22.46 37.79 -12.25
N ARG A 74 21.72 38.84 -12.57
CA ARG A 74 21.70 39.43 -13.91
C ARG A 74 23.00 40.16 -14.27
N GLU A 75 23.76 40.60 -13.28
CA GLU A 75 25.01 41.36 -13.49
C GLU A 75 26.23 40.42 -13.52
N THR A 76 26.25 39.41 -12.63
CA THR A 76 27.40 38.53 -12.49
C THR A 76 27.25 37.15 -13.16
N GLY A 77 26.02 36.77 -13.57
CA GLY A 77 25.70 35.46 -14.15
C GLY A 77 25.84 34.32 -13.15
N LYS A 78 26.06 34.60 -11.87
CA LYS A 78 26.18 33.57 -10.84
C LYS A 78 24.83 33.06 -10.37
N PRO A 79 24.70 31.78 -10.01
CA PRO A 79 23.47 31.23 -9.47
C PRO A 79 23.14 31.87 -8.11
N ILE A 80 21.87 32.22 -7.93
CA ILE A 80 21.32 32.70 -6.66
C ILE A 80 20.71 31.51 -5.93
N TYR A 81 21.02 31.36 -4.64
CA TYR A 81 20.51 30.32 -3.78
C TYR A 81 19.70 30.93 -2.64
N GLU A 82 18.57 30.32 -2.35
CA GLU A 82 17.73 30.67 -1.21
C GLU A 82 17.42 29.44 -0.37
N ASP A 83 17.22 29.62 0.92
CA ASP A 83 16.84 28.56 1.84
C ASP A 83 15.32 28.41 1.86
N GLU A 84 14.83 27.21 1.52
CA GLU A 84 13.44 26.82 1.65
C GLU A 84 13.25 26.12 3.00
N ASN A 85 12.30 26.61 3.81
CA ASN A 85 11.91 25.95 5.04
C ASN A 85 11.05 24.74 4.73
N LEU A 86 11.39 23.58 5.31
CA LEU A 86 10.68 22.32 5.14
C LEU A 86 9.86 22.04 6.40
N GLU A 87 8.55 22.26 6.34
CA GLU A 87 7.59 21.96 7.40
C GLU A 87 6.98 20.59 7.14
N PHE A 88 7.68 19.54 7.57
CA PHE A 88 7.21 18.17 7.40
C PHE A 88 6.83 17.53 8.73
N GLU A 89 5.82 16.67 8.68
CA GLU A 89 5.47 15.76 9.76
C GLU A 89 5.93 14.34 9.44
N ALA A 90 6.09 13.53 10.48
CA ALA A 90 6.41 12.11 10.31
C ALA A 90 5.27 11.41 9.56
N MET A 91 5.64 10.51 8.65
CA MET A 91 4.70 9.73 7.85
C MET A 91 4.44 8.37 8.51
N SER A 92 3.17 8.02 8.67
CA SER A 92 2.77 6.68 9.12
C SER A 92 2.83 5.67 7.98
N ASP A 93 3.07 4.41 8.30
CA ASP A 93 2.89 3.34 7.34
C ASP A 93 1.43 3.24 6.92
N ILE A 94 1.21 2.94 5.64
CA ILE A 94 -0.11 2.69 5.06
C ILE A 94 -0.17 1.24 4.60
N VAL A 95 -1.18 0.51 5.05
CA VAL A 95 -1.48 -0.84 4.58
C VAL A 95 -2.75 -0.80 3.76
N VAL A 96 -2.66 -1.21 2.52
CA VAL A 96 -3.80 -1.36 1.60
C VAL A 96 -4.18 -2.83 1.56
N VAL A 97 -5.40 -3.15 1.96
CA VAL A 97 -5.93 -4.52 1.96
C VAL A 97 -7.02 -4.64 0.91
N VAL A 98 -6.81 -5.55 -0.04
CA VAL A 98 -7.79 -5.90 -1.07
C VAL A 98 -8.30 -7.30 -0.78
N ASP A 99 -9.57 -7.40 -0.39
CA ASP A 99 -10.22 -8.64 0.06
C ASP A 99 -10.47 -9.63 -1.09
N GLU A 100 -10.87 -9.12 -2.24
CA GLU A 100 -11.06 -9.90 -3.45
C GLU A 100 -10.59 -9.12 -4.67
N VAL A 101 -9.34 -9.41 -5.09
CA VAL A 101 -8.73 -8.71 -6.23
C VAL A 101 -9.42 -9.04 -7.56
N ALA A 102 -10.08 -10.19 -7.66
CA ALA A 102 -10.80 -10.58 -8.86
C ALA A 102 -11.89 -9.56 -9.27
N ASP A 103 -12.57 -8.98 -8.31
CA ASP A 103 -13.60 -7.98 -8.57
C ASP A 103 -13.03 -6.71 -9.22
N LEU A 104 -11.83 -6.33 -8.83
CA LEU A 104 -11.12 -5.19 -9.42
C LEU A 104 -10.59 -5.51 -10.82
N MET A 105 -10.05 -6.71 -10.99
CA MET A 105 -9.51 -7.17 -12.29
C MET A 105 -10.59 -7.25 -13.35
N MET A 106 -11.82 -7.61 -13.00
CA MET A 106 -12.96 -7.68 -13.91
C MET A 106 -13.41 -6.30 -14.42
N ILE A 107 -13.21 -5.25 -13.64
CA ILE A 107 -13.66 -3.89 -13.98
C ILE A 107 -12.57 -3.12 -14.72
N SER A 108 -11.36 -3.15 -14.24
CA SER A 108 -10.25 -2.32 -14.73
C SER A 108 -8.91 -3.04 -14.63
N GLY A 109 -8.82 -4.26 -15.16
CA GLY A 109 -7.65 -5.13 -15.03
C GLY A 109 -6.31 -4.46 -15.37
N LYS A 110 -6.26 -3.72 -16.48
CA LYS A 110 -5.03 -3.02 -16.91
C LYS A 110 -4.62 -1.90 -15.95
N GLU A 111 -5.59 -1.16 -15.43
CA GLU A 111 -5.32 -0.08 -14.46
C GLU A 111 -4.84 -0.64 -13.13
N ILE A 112 -5.45 -1.75 -12.68
CA ILE A 112 -5.04 -2.46 -11.47
C ILE A 112 -3.63 -3.03 -11.62
N GLU A 113 -3.33 -3.69 -12.73
CA GLU A 113 -1.97 -4.20 -13.00
C GLU A 113 -0.94 -3.08 -13.02
N GLY A 114 -1.26 -1.96 -13.66
CA GLY A 114 -0.39 -0.78 -13.69
C GLY A 114 -0.15 -0.18 -12.30
N ALA A 115 -1.20 -0.03 -11.50
CA ALA A 115 -1.09 0.47 -10.13
C ALA A 115 -0.28 -0.48 -9.23
N VAL A 116 -0.55 -1.78 -9.31
CA VAL A 116 0.18 -2.81 -8.55
C VAL A 116 1.65 -2.83 -8.95
N GLN A 117 1.96 -2.78 -10.24
CA GLN A 117 3.34 -2.73 -10.73
C GLN A 117 4.07 -1.50 -10.21
N ARG A 118 3.44 -0.34 -10.25
CA ARG A 118 4.01 0.92 -9.75
C ARG A 118 4.29 0.86 -8.25
N LEU A 119 3.32 0.39 -7.47
CA LEU A 119 3.48 0.22 -6.02
C LEU A 119 4.56 -0.82 -5.69
N ALA A 120 4.59 -1.95 -6.37
CA ALA A 120 5.57 -3.00 -6.12
C ALA A 120 7.02 -2.54 -6.34
N GLN A 121 7.25 -1.63 -7.27
CA GLN A 121 8.58 -1.11 -7.56
C GLN A 121 9.12 -0.18 -6.46
N MET A 122 8.26 0.59 -5.81
CA MET A 122 8.70 1.74 -5.03
C MET A 122 8.02 1.90 -3.66
N ALA A 123 6.90 1.24 -3.40
CA ALA A 123 6.05 1.54 -2.24
C ALA A 123 6.72 1.19 -0.90
N ARG A 124 7.55 0.16 -0.84
CA ARG A 124 8.20 -0.28 0.40
C ARG A 124 8.99 0.84 1.08
N ALA A 125 9.83 1.53 0.34
CA ALA A 125 10.63 2.63 0.88
C ALA A 125 9.77 3.84 1.29
N ALA A 126 8.60 4.00 0.67
CA ALA A 126 7.61 5.02 1.02
C ALA A 126 6.67 4.61 2.18
N GLY A 127 6.86 3.44 2.78
CA GLY A 127 6.04 2.94 3.88
C GLY A 127 4.60 2.57 3.46
N ILE A 128 4.41 2.13 2.21
CA ILE A 128 3.11 1.69 1.70
C ILE A 128 3.19 0.21 1.37
N HIS A 129 2.28 -0.58 1.94
CA HIS A 129 2.26 -2.03 1.85
C HIS A 129 0.93 -2.51 1.29
N LEU A 130 0.96 -3.53 0.42
CA LEU A 130 -0.23 -4.06 -0.23
C LEU A 130 -0.43 -5.53 0.14
N ILE A 131 -1.60 -5.84 0.65
CA ILE A 131 -2.07 -7.20 0.90
C ILE A 131 -3.25 -7.45 -0.04
N ALA A 132 -3.09 -8.38 -0.96
CA ALA A 132 -4.12 -8.75 -1.92
C ALA A 132 -4.56 -10.20 -1.71
N ALA A 133 -5.85 -10.43 -1.65
CA ALA A 133 -6.44 -11.75 -1.50
C ALA A 133 -7.44 -12.03 -2.63
N THR A 134 -7.64 -13.30 -2.91
CA THR A 134 -8.68 -13.76 -3.81
C THR A 134 -9.12 -15.19 -3.46
N GLN A 135 -10.40 -15.46 -3.66
CA GLN A 135 -10.97 -16.81 -3.62
C GLN A 135 -11.04 -17.46 -5.02
N ARG A 136 -10.58 -16.74 -6.06
CA ARG A 136 -10.62 -17.18 -7.46
C ARG A 136 -9.21 -17.31 -8.02
N PRO A 137 -8.53 -18.45 -7.78
CA PRO A 137 -7.14 -18.66 -8.21
C PRO A 137 -7.05 -19.01 -9.70
N SER A 138 -7.63 -18.18 -10.56
CA SER A 138 -7.56 -18.35 -12.01
C SER A 138 -6.43 -17.53 -12.61
N VAL A 139 -5.97 -17.92 -13.81
CA VAL A 139 -4.91 -17.20 -14.54
C VAL A 139 -5.34 -15.80 -14.98
N ASP A 140 -6.64 -15.56 -15.11
CA ASP A 140 -7.18 -14.25 -15.45
C ASP A 140 -7.14 -13.26 -14.27
N VAL A 141 -7.07 -13.75 -13.06
CA VAL A 141 -6.97 -12.96 -11.83
C VAL A 141 -5.53 -12.88 -11.37
N ILE A 142 -4.88 -14.03 -11.24
CA ILE A 142 -3.47 -14.15 -10.87
C ILE A 142 -2.64 -14.18 -12.15
N THR A 143 -2.58 -13.05 -12.82
CA THR A 143 -1.86 -12.89 -14.09
C THR A 143 -0.34 -12.95 -13.90
N GLY A 144 0.41 -13.05 -15.01
CA GLY A 144 1.87 -12.98 -14.96
C GLY A 144 2.39 -11.68 -14.34
N THR A 145 1.74 -10.55 -14.61
CA THR A 145 2.08 -9.24 -14.02
C THR A 145 1.84 -9.24 -12.51
N ILE A 146 0.70 -9.75 -12.06
CA ILE A 146 0.40 -9.88 -10.62
C ILE A 146 1.42 -10.79 -9.94
N LYS A 147 1.73 -11.96 -10.50
CA LYS A 147 2.73 -12.87 -9.94
C LYS A 147 4.13 -12.25 -9.85
N ALA A 148 4.53 -11.50 -10.86
CA ALA A 148 5.84 -10.85 -10.86
C ALA A 148 5.98 -9.79 -9.75
N ASN A 149 4.87 -9.19 -9.34
CA ASN A 149 4.84 -8.09 -8.38
C ASN A 149 4.43 -8.52 -6.96
N PHE A 150 3.98 -9.76 -6.78
CA PHE A 150 3.72 -10.37 -5.47
C PHE A 150 4.62 -11.59 -5.26
N PRO A 151 5.88 -11.39 -4.91
CA PRO A 151 6.82 -12.50 -4.73
C PRO A 151 6.56 -13.29 -3.45
N THR A 152 5.96 -12.68 -2.44
CA THR A 152 5.53 -13.36 -1.21
C THR A 152 4.08 -13.77 -1.36
N ARG A 153 3.81 -15.08 -1.21
CA ARG A 153 2.48 -15.66 -1.43
C ARG A 153 2.11 -16.60 -0.32
N ILE A 154 0.82 -16.64 -0.03
CA ILE A 154 0.20 -17.59 0.89
C ILE A 154 -0.92 -18.29 0.14
N SER A 155 -0.95 -19.62 0.18
CA SER A 155 -2.08 -20.41 -0.27
C SER A 155 -2.65 -21.22 0.89
N PHE A 156 -3.92 -21.03 1.18
CA PHE A 156 -4.69 -21.98 1.97
C PHE A 156 -5.08 -23.18 1.11
N GLN A 157 -5.86 -24.11 1.67
CA GLN A 157 -6.32 -25.28 0.93
C GLN A 157 -7.07 -24.86 -0.34
N VAL A 158 -6.72 -25.50 -1.45
CA VAL A 158 -7.39 -25.36 -2.75
C VAL A 158 -7.95 -26.71 -3.19
N THR A 159 -8.81 -26.71 -4.21
CA THR A 159 -9.50 -27.94 -4.66
C THR A 159 -8.72 -28.73 -5.71
N SER A 160 -7.72 -28.10 -6.35
CA SER A 160 -6.98 -28.76 -7.44
C SER A 160 -5.48 -28.42 -7.43
N LYS A 161 -4.69 -29.32 -8.05
CA LYS A 161 -3.26 -29.06 -8.31
C LYS A 161 -3.04 -27.87 -9.25
N ILE A 162 -4.00 -27.62 -10.14
CA ILE A 162 -3.95 -26.48 -11.08
C ILE A 162 -4.01 -25.17 -10.31
N ASP A 163 -4.92 -25.07 -9.34
CA ASP A 163 -5.05 -23.87 -8.50
C ASP A 163 -3.79 -23.64 -7.66
N SER A 164 -3.22 -24.71 -7.09
CA SER A 164 -1.96 -24.62 -6.37
C SER A 164 -0.82 -24.08 -7.24
N ARG A 165 -0.68 -24.58 -8.46
CA ARG A 165 0.33 -24.11 -9.42
C ARG A 165 0.09 -22.67 -9.84
N THR A 166 -1.17 -22.29 -10.01
CA THR A 166 -1.52 -20.89 -10.36
C THR A 166 -1.06 -19.91 -9.27
N ILE A 167 -1.21 -20.29 -8.00
CA ILE A 167 -0.83 -19.41 -6.87
C ILE A 167 0.67 -19.50 -6.60
N LEU A 168 1.21 -20.71 -6.47
CA LEU A 168 2.55 -20.96 -5.93
C LEU A 168 3.60 -21.37 -6.98
N GLY A 169 3.16 -21.71 -8.18
CA GLY A 169 4.02 -22.33 -9.19
C GLY A 169 4.24 -23.83 -8.99
N GLU A 170 3.81 -24.38 -7.87
CA GLU A 170 3.95 -25.80 -7.50
C GLU A 170 2.63 -26.37 -6.98
N GLN A 171 2.50 -27.69 -7.09
CA GLN A 171 1.41 -28.43 -6.44
C GLN A 171 1.65 -28.56 -4.94
N GLY A 172 0.59 -28.88 -4.18
CA GLY A 172 0.68 -29.17 -2.75
C GLY A 172 -0.40 -28.52 -1.91
N ALA A 173 -0.88 -27.33 -2.29
CA ALA A 173 -1.95 -26.65 -1.55
C ALA A 173 -3.28 -27.45 -1.56
N GLU A 174 -3.50 -28.32 -2.53
CA GLU A 174 -4.66 -29.25 -2.58
C GLU A 174 -4.63 -30.30 -1.48
N GLN A 175 -3.49 -30.53 -0.85
CA GLN A 175 -3.30 -31.53 0.22
C GLN A 175 -3.38 -30.92 1.62
N LEU A 176 -3.56 -29.60 1.72
CA LEU A 176 -3.68 -28.92 3.01
C LEU A 176 -4.96 -29.34 3.75
N LEU A 177 -4.93 -29.24 5.07
CA LEU A 177 -5.99 -29.75 5.94
C LEU A 177 -7.14 -28.75 6.18
N GLY A 178 -6.98 -27.49 5.73
CA GLY A 178 -7.93 -26.42 6.05
C GLY A 178 -7.70 -25.83 7.43
N GLN A 179 -8.63 -25.00 7.88
CA GLN A 179 -8.62 -24.40 9.23
C GLN A 179 -7.34 -23.58 9.55
N GLY A 180 -6.79 -22.90 8.53
CA GLY A 180 -5.57 -22.09 8.69
C GLY A 180 -4.26 -22.79 8.31
N ASP A 181 -4.33 -24.08 7.90
CA ASP A 181 -3.18 -24.78 7.31
C ASP A 181 -2.84 -24.14 5.95
N MET A 182 -1.60 -23.70 5.77
CA MET A 182 -1.19 -22.93 4.61
C MET A 182 0.19 -23.31 4.08
N LEU A 183 0.42 -23.01 2.80
CA LEU A 183 1.76 -22.94 2.22
C LEU A 183 2.17 -21.47 2.08
N TYR A 184 3.27 -21.15 2.70
CA TYR A 184 3.89 -19.83 2.65
C TYR A 184 5.11 -19.86 1.74
N MET A 185 5.10 -19.01 0.71
CA MET A 185 6.20 -18.81 -0.20
C MET A 185 6.83 -17.43 0.04
N ALA A 186 8.04 -17.43 0.59
CA ALA A 186 8.82 -16.22 0.74
C ALA A 186 9.34 -15.71 -0.62
N ALA A 187 9.72 -14.45 -0.68
CA ALA A 187 10.46 -13.92 -1.83
C ALA A 187 11.70 -14.80 -2.08
N GLY A 188 11.88 -15.27 -3.32
CA GLY A 188 12.90 -16.26 -3.68
C GLY A 188 12.37 -17.68 -3.87
N GLY A 189 11.06 -17.91 -3.70
CA GLY A 189 10.36 -19.13 -4.11
C GLY A 189 10.45 -20.31 -3.15
N ARG A 190 11.03 -20.16 -1.96
CA ARG A 190 11.07 -21.24 -0.97
C ARG A 190 9.72 -21.37 -0.26
N ILE A 191 9.09 -22.53 -0.41
CA ILE A 191 7.80 -22.85 0.20
C ILE A 191 7.99 -23.53 1.55
N ARG A 192 7.23 -23.08 2.55
CA ARG A 192 7.11 -23.69 3.87
C ARG A 192 5.66 -23.92 4.23
N ARG A 193 5.37 -25.02 4.87
CA ARG A 193 4.05 -25.28 5.47
C ARG A 193 3.99 -24.61 6.83
N VAL A 194 2.96 -23.82 7.04
CA VAL A 194 2.69 -23.12 8.30
C VAL A 194 1.24 -23.40 8.68
N HIS A 195 0.99 -23.67 9.93
CA HIS A 195 -0.37 -23.81 10.43
C HIS A 195 -0.75 -22.56 11.20
N GLY A 196 -1.59 -21.70 10.58
CA GLY A 196 -2.22 -20.58 11.26
C GLY A 196 -3.41 -21.05 12.07
N PRO A 197 -3.69 -20.50 13.25
CA PRO A 197 -4.90 -20.83 13.99
C PRO A 197 -6.13 -20.36 13.22
N PHE A 198 -7.24 -21.07 13.39
CA PHE A 198 -8.53 -20.57 12.94
C PHE A 198 -8.96 -19.39 13.79
N LEU A 199 -9.40 -18.32 13.15
CA LEU A 199 -9.93 -17.13 13.78
C LEU A 199 -11.43 -17.04 13.49
N SER A 200 -12.25 -17.09 14.54
CA SER A 200 -13.70 -16.99 14.42
C SER A 200 -14.15 -15.54 14.21
N ASP A 201 -15.34 -15.37 13.65
CA ASP A 201 -15.95 -14.03 13.49
C ASP A 201 -16.09 -13.29 14.82
N HIS A 202 -16.42 -14.02 15.89
CA HIS A 202 -16.54 -13.45 17.22
C HIS A 202 -15.19 -12.91 17.75
N GLU A 203 -14.10 -13.66 17.53
CA GLU A 203 -12.76 -13.18 17.91
C GLU A 203 -12.36 -11.93 17.12
N VAL A 204 -12.70 -11.85 15.82
CA VAL A 204 -12.50 -10.64 15.01
C VAL A 204 -13.30 -9.47 15.58
N GLU A 205 -14.56 -9.68 15.92
CA GLU A 205 -15.43 -8.65 16.53
C GLU A 205 -14.87 -8.15 17.86
N ASP A 206 -14.32 -9.03 18.70
CA ASP A 206 -13.71 -8.65 19.96
C ASP A 206 -12.48 -7.75 19.76
N VAL A 207 -11.62 -8.11 18.80
CA VAL A 207 -10.45 -7.30 18.45
C VAL A 207 -10.88 -5.94 17.90
N VAL A 208 -11.87 -5.91 17.00
CA VAL A 208 -12.40 -4.66 16.45
C VAL A 208 -12.99 -3.77 17.53
N ARG A 209 -13.74 -4.34 18.48
CA ARG A 209 -14.29 -3.59 19.62
C ARG A 209 -13.19 -2.95 20.45
N PHE A 210 -12.11 -3.70 20.71
CA PHE A 210 -10.94 -3.18 21.43
C PHE A 210 -10.29 -2.03 20.65
N LEU A 211 -10.09 -2.17 19.33
CA LEU A 211 -9.51 -1.12 18.50
C LEU A 211 -10.37 0.14 18.47
N LYS A 212 -11.69 -0.01 18.37
CA LYS A 212 -12.63 1.13 18.43
C LYS A 212 -12.59 1.87 19.77
N SER A 213 -12.24 1.20 20.86
CA SER A 213 -12.10 1.85 22.16
C SER A 213 -10.88 2.77 22.27
N GLN A 214 -9.94 2.69 21.32
CA GLN A 214 -8.72 3.50 21.30
C GLN A 214 -8.89 4.88 20.66
N GLY A 215 -9.95 5.11 19.90
CA GLY A 215 -10.19 6.38 19.24
C GLY A 215 -11.18 6.27 18.08
N HIS A 216 -11.29 7.36 17.32
CA HIS A 216 -12.13 7.46 16.15
C HIS A 216 -11.28 7.65 14.89
N PRO A 217 -11.74 7.15 13.72
CA PRO A 217 -11.03 7.37 12.46
C PRO A 217 -11.15 8.83 12.02
N GLU A 218 -10.08 9.33 11.40
CA GLU A 218 -10.06 10.60 10.69
C GLU A 218 -9.98 10.29 9.19
N TYR A 219 -11.14 10.28 8.52
CA TYR A 219 -11.21 9.90 7.11
C TYR A 219 -10.66 10.98 6.18
N LEU A 220 -10.01 10.54 5.10
CA LEU A 220 -9.53 11.37 4.01
C LEU A 220 -10.42 11.13 2.78
N ASP A 221 -11.25 12.09 2.42
CA ASP A 221 -12.18 11.99 1.29
C ASP A 221 -11.43 11.76 -0.04
N ALA A 222 -10.24 12.36 -0.18
CA ALA A 222 -9.38 12.22 -1.35
C ALA A 222 -9.03 10.77 -1.73
N VAL A 223 -9.13 9.80 -0.79
CA VAL A 223 -8.81 8.39 -1.07
C VAL A 223 -9.81 7.78 -2.05
N THR A 224 -11.08 8.15 -1.98
CA THR A 224 -12.17 7.58 -2.79
C THR A 224 -12.77 8.56 -3.78
N GLU A 225 -12.26 9.78 -3.86
CA GLU A 225 -12.66 10.80 -4.81
C GLU A 225 -11.66 10.88 -5.97
N GLU A 226 -12.16 10.97 -7.20
CA GLU A 226 -11.31 11.26 -8.35
C GLU A 226 -10.80 12.69 -8.24
N PRO A 227 -9.51 12.95 -8.58
CA PRO A 227 -9.01 14.31 -8.64
C PRO A 227 -9.85 15.11 -9.63
N GLU A 228 -10.21 16.33 -9.28
CA GLU A 228 -10.74 17.28 -10.27
C GLU A 228 -9.69 17.41 -11.38
N GLU A 229 -10.08 17.12 -12.62
CA GLU A 229 -9.25 17.44 -13.77
C GLU A 229 -9.06 18.97 -13.75
N GLU A 230 -7.84 19.42 -13.47
CA GLU A 230 -7.49 20.80 -13.72
C GLU A 230 -7.75 21.02 -15.20
N GLY A 231 -8.84 21.73 -15.50
CA GLY A 231 -9.22 22.05 -16.86
C GLY A 231 -8.02 22.73 -17.54
N GLU A 232 -7.53 22.12 -18.62
CA GLU A 232 -6.68 22.82 -19.54
C GLU A 232 -7.49 24.05 -20.00
N ASP A 233 -7.10 25.18 -19.48
CA ASP A 233 -7.58 26.48 -19.96
C ASP A 233 -7.08 26.64 -21.39
N PRO A 234 -7.93 26.97 -22.37
CA PRO A 234 -7.62 26.99 -23.81
C PRO A 234 -6.61 28.06 -24.22
#